data_d102cff67875d36392d35dbfada55283
#
_entry.id   d102cff67875d36392d35dbfada55283
#
_cell.length_a   1.000
_cell.length_b   1.000
_cell.length_c   1.000
_cell.angle_alpha   90.00
_cell.angle_beta   90.00
_cell.angle_gamma   90.00
#
_symmetry.space_group_name_H-M   'P 1'
#
loop_
_entity.id
_entity.type
_entity.pdbx_description
1 polymer ?
#
loop_
_entity_poly.entity_id
_entity_poly.type
_entity_poly.pdbx_seq_one_letter_code
_entity_poly.pdbx_strand_id
1 'polypeptide(L)'
;WWYIDGIDPISGKAISIIAFIGSVFSPWYKWSGRKAPQNNVCINVATYGPGGRFTMTDRGSSALQQSKHSLTVGPSSMIWDEAEQSLIISINEVSSLPIISHMKGTIIVKPKSVTDVELPLTSTGTHIWRPFAPTAEIEVDLNKDGWKWSGHGYFDANFGTRALEQDFNYWTWGRFPISGGTKCFY
;
A
#
# COMPACT_ATOMS: atom_id res chain seq x y z
N TRP A 1 -6.99 -3.43 -3.11
CA TRP A 1 -5.64 -2.86 -2.89
C TRP A 1 -4.99 -3.45 -1.67
N TRP A 2 -3.67 -3.38 -1.64
CA TRP A 2 -2.83 -3.63 -0.46
C TRP A 2 -2.29 -2.30 0.03
N TYR A 3 -2.38 -2.07 1.32
CA TYR A 3 -1.93 -0.84 1.95
C TYR A 3 -0.84 -1.15 2.97
N ILE A 4 0.28 -0.48 2.85
CA ILE A 4 1.39 -0.54 3.77
C ILE A 4 1.71 0.87 4.24
N ASP A 5 1.97 1.04 5.50
CA ASP A 5 2.55 2.27 6.01
C ASP A 5 3.66 2.02 7.03
N GLY A 6 4.42 3.06 7.26
CA GLY A 6 5.45 3.07 8.28
C GLY A 6 5.78 4.46 8.78
N ILE A 7 6.21 4.53 10.03
CA ILE A 7 6.64 5.75 10.68
C ILE A 7 7.93 5.51 11.44
N ASP A 8 8.90 6.42 11.24
CA ASP A 8 10.09 6.54 12.07
C ASP A 8 9.74 7.35 13.33
N PRO A 9 9.74 6.74 14.52
CA PRO A 9 9.38 7.43 15.74
C PRO A 9 10.42 8.48 16.18
N ILE A 10 11.64 8.46 15.62
CA ILE A 10 12.71 9.37 15.96
C ILE A 10 12.63 10.66 15.13
N SER A 11 12.54 10.52 13.80
CA SER A 11 12.53 11.67 12.89
C SER A 11 11.13 12.15 12.53
N GLY A 12 10.08 11.36 12.82
CA GLY A 12 8.71 11.61 12.39
C GLY A 12 8.47 11.43 10.89
N LYS A 13 9.45 10.92 10.13
CA LYS A 13 9.26 10.58 8.74
C LYS A 13 8.30 9.41 8.62
N ALA A 14 7.47 9.43 7.58
CA ALA A 14 6.54 8.34 7.32
C ALA A 14 6.46 8.03 5.83
N ILE A 15 5.98 6.83 5.53
CA ILE A 15 5.74 6.35 4.17
C ILE A 15 4.39 5.65 4.11
N SER A 16 3.68 5.81 3.01
CA SER A 16 2.57 4.92 2.65
C SER A 16 2.77 4.37 1.24
N ILE A 17 2.43 3.12 1.06
CA ILE A 17 2.52 2.40 -0.20
C ILE A 17 1.18 1.71 -0.43
N ILE A 18 0.58 1.96 -1.59
CA ILE A 18 -0.68 1.32 -1.95
C ILE A 18 -0.53 0.66 -3.31
N ALA A 19 -0.72 -0.64 -3.35
CA ALA A 19 -0.77 -1.36 -4.61
C ALA A 19 -2.23 -1.58 -5.02
N PHE A 20 -2.62 -1.01 -6.15
CA PHE A 20 -3.98 -1.07 -6.67
C PHE A 20 -4.10 -2.02 -7.85
N ILE A 21 -5.14 -2.86 -7.81
CA ILE A 21 -5.77 -3.47 -8.99
C ILE A 21 -7.14 -2.82 -9.12
N GLY A 22 -7.27 -1.89 -10.07
CA GLY A 22 -8.39 -0.96 -10.14
C GLY A 22 -8.17 0.24 -9.22
N SER A 23 -7.27 1.14 -9.60
CA SER A 23 -6.92 2.30 -8.80
C SER A 23 -8.12 3.23 -8.60
N VAL A 24 -8.51 3.45 -7.35
CA VAL A 24 -9.58 4.37 -6.98
C VAL A 24 -9.24 5.83 -7.29
N PHE A 25 -7.96 6.14 -7.46
CA PHE A 25 -7.48 7.47 -7.82
C PHE A 25 -7.38 7.69 -9.33
N SER A 26 -7.57 6.66 -10.15
CA SER A 26 -7.50 6.77 -11.60
C SER A 26 -8.80 7.36 -12.17
N PRO A 27 -8.75 8.55 -12.81
CA PRO A 27 -9.91 9.10 -13.51
C PRO A 27 -10.32 8.19 -14.69
N TRP A 28 -9.35 7.55 -15.35
CA TRP A 28 -9.61 6.64 -16.47
C TRP A 28 -10.42 5.43 -16.00
N TYR A 29 -10.08 4.85 -14.86
CA TYR A 29 -10.83 3.75 -14.26
C TYR A 29 -12.26 4.18 -13.91
N LYS A 30 -12.44 5.37 -13.34
CA LYS A 30 -13.75 5.94 -13.06
C LYS A 30 -14.58 6.12 -14.35
N TRP A 31 -13.99 6.71 -15.40
CA TRP A 31 -14.68 6.95 -16.67
C TRP A 31 -15.01 5.66 -17.42
N SER A 32 -14.26 4.58 -17.24
CA SER A 32 -14.59 3.26 -17.77
C SER A 32 -15.81 2.59 -17.08
N GLY A 33 -16.40 3.24 -16.08
CA GLY A 33 -17.42 2.66 -15.22
C GLY A 33 -16.85 1.61 -14.27
N ARG A 34 -15.57 1.72 -13.92
CA ARG A 34 -14.80 0.78 -13.08
C ARG A 34 -14.80 -0.65 -13.61
N LYS A 35 -14.77 -0.77 -14.92
CA LYS A 35 -14.67 -2.06 -15.62
C LYS A 35 -13.20 -2.42 -15.81
N ALA A 36 -12.93 -3.75 -15.82
CA ALA A 36 -11.60 -4.30 -16.03
C ALA A 36 -10.51 -3.65 -15.12
N PRO A 37 -10.58 -3.87 -13.80
CA PRO A 37 -9.65 -3.27 -12.84
C PRO A 37 -8.18 -3.54 -13.15
N GLN A 38 -7.88 -4.67 -13.80
CA GLN A 38 -6.52 -5.05 -14.22
C GLN A 38 -5.92 -4.09 -15.26
N ASN A 39 -6.75 -3.32 -15.98
CA ASN A 39 -6.29 -2.30 -16.91
C ASN A 39 -5.97 -0.96 -16.24
N ASN A 40 -6.12 -0.86 -14.94
CA ASN A 40 -5.89 0.34 -14.16
C ASN A 40 -5.15 -0.01 -12.87
N VAL A 41 -3.90 -0.42 -13.00
CA VAL A 41 -3.05 -0.84 -11.90
C VAL A 41 -1.96 0.17 -11.62
N CYS A 42 -1.62 0.35 -10.36
CA CYS A 42 -0.48 1.18 -9.96
C CYS A 42 0.09 0.77 -8.60
N ILE A 43 1.34 1.13 -8.37
CA ILE A 43 1.89 1.23 -7.02
C ILE A 43 2.05 2.72 -6.72
N ASN A 44 1.24 3.20 -5.79
CA ASN A 44 1.32 4.54 -5.25
C ASN A 44 2.29 4.55 -4.07
N VAL A 45 3.17 5.52 -4.03
CA VAL A 45 4.08 5.73 -2.91
C VAL A 45 4.03 7.20 -2.49
N ALA A 46 3.74 7.44 -1.24
CA ALA A 46 3.82 8.77 -0.63
C ALA A 46 4.79 8.75 0.55
N THR A 47 5.68 9.71 0.59
CA THR A 47 6.63 9.93 1.68
C THR A 47 6.33 11.24 2.37
N TYR A 48 6.33 11.25 3.70
CA TYR A 48 5.92 12.38 4.53
C TYR A 48 7.11 12.87 5.37
N GLY A 49 7.23 14.18 5.49
CA GLY A 49 8.35 14.86 6.15
C GLY A 49 9.09 15.77 5.20
N PRO A 50 10.23 16.37 5.63
CA PRO A 50 11.00 17.28 4.79
C PRO A 50 11.39 16.66 3.46
N GLY A 51 10.99 17.30 2.35
CA GLY A 51 11.19 16.81 1.00
C GLY A 51 10.35 15.56 0.65
N GLY A 52 9.16 15.43 1.23
CA GLY A 52 8.22 14.38 0.88
C GLY A 52 7.92 14.34 -0.62
N ARG A 53 7.66 13.15 -1.15
CA ARG A 53 7.39 12.88 -2.56
C ARG A 53 6.15 12.02 -2.70
N PHE A 54 5.51 12.15 -3.84
CA PHE A 54 4.35 11.34 -4.21
C PHE A 54 4.57 10.79 -5.61
N THR A 55 4.30 9.50 -5.79
CA THR A 55 4.33 8.84 -7.09
C THR A 55 3.06 8.04 -7.29
N MET A 56 2.52 8.11 -8.49
CA MET A 56 1.42 7.27 -8.95
C MET A 56 1.45 7.23 -10.48
N THR A 57 1.67 6.05 -11.04
CA THR A 57 1.64 5.83 -12.49
C THR A 57 0.63 4.76 -12.81
N ASP A 58 -0.48 5.13 -13.46
CA ASP A 58 -1.46 4.17 -13.96
C ASP A 58 -0.88 3.35 -15.09
N ARG A 59 -1.08 2.04 -15.04
CA ARG A 59 -0.61 1.07 -16.03
C ARG A 59 -1.73 0.10 -16.41
N GLY A 60 -1.64 -0.43 -17.62
CA GLY A 60 -2.55 -1.47 -18.09
C GLY A 60 -2.18 -2.87 -17.61
N SER A 61 -3.00 -3.85 -17.96
CA SER A 61 -2.85 -5.24 -17.54
C SER A 61 -1.54 -5.90 -17.96
N SER A 62 -0.90 -5.45 -19.03
CA SER A 62 0.40 -5.95 -19.45
C SER A 62 1.53 -5.66 -18.45
N ALA A 63 1.33 -4.69 -17.55
CA ALA A 63 2.28 -4.36 -16.50
C ALA A 63 2.04 -5.14 -15.20
N LEU A 64 0.94 -5.90 -15.13
CA LEU A 64 0.53 -6.65 -13.94
C LEU A 64 0.99 -8.09 -14.03
N GLN A 65 1.72 -8.54 -13.01
CA GLN A 65 1.97 -9.95 -12.75
C GLN A 65 1.64 -10.25 -11.29
N GLN A 66 0.87 -11.28 -11.05
CA GLN A 66 0.44 -11.67 -9.71
C GLN A 66 0.55 -13.17 -9.51
N SER A 67 1.06 -13.56 -8.36
CA SER A 67 1.06 -14.93 -7.86
C SER A 67 0.56 -14.97 -6.42
N LYS A 68 0.59 -16.14 -5.80
CA LYS A 68 0.24 -16.30 -4.39
C LYS A 68 1.15 -15.46 -3.45
N HIS A 69 2.42 -15.30 -3.82
CA HIS A 69 3.44 -14.68 -2.98
C HIS A 69 4.06 -13.41 -3.58
N SER A 70 3.58 -12.97 -4.72
CA SER A 70 4.14 -11.79 -5.38
C SER A 70 3.11 -10.98 -6.16
N LEU A 71 3.32 -9.68 -6.19
CA LEU A 71 2.64 -8.73 -7.04
C LEU A 71 3.70 -7.85 -7.70
N THR A 72 3.70 -7.78 -9.02
CA THR A 72 4.55 -6.86 -9.79
C THR A 72 3.64 -5.93 -10.59
N VAL A 73 3.91 -4.64 -10.53
CA VAL A 73 3.24 -3.61 -11.32
C VAL A 73 4.30 -2.74 -12.00
N GLY A 74 4.53 -3.00 -13.28
CA GLY A 74 5.59 -2.32 -14.03
C GLY A 74 6.97 -2.57 -13.42
N PRO A 75 7.71 -1.50 -13.04
CA PRO A 75 9.07 -1.64 -12.52
C PRO A 75 9.14 -1.87 -11.00
N SER A 76 8.00 -1.94 -10.32
CA SER A 76 7.91 -2.09 -8.86
C SER A 76 7.27 -3.42 -8.49
N SER A 77 7.63 -3.97 -7.35
CA SER A 77 7.13 -5.28 -6.91
C SER A 77 6.97 -5.37 -5.40
N MET A 78 6.12 -6.31 -4.98
CA MET A 78 5.93 -6.74 -3.61
C MET A 78 6.05 -8.27 -3.58
N ILE A 79 6.96 -8.81 -2.78
CA ILE A 79 7.26 -10.24 -2.72
C ILE A 79 7.26 -10.68 -1.25
N TRP A 80 6.47 -11.68 -0.95
CA TRP A 80 6.52 -12.34 0.36
C TRP A 80 7.65 -13.35 0.39
N ASP A 81 8.61 -13.13 1.29
CA ASP A 81 9.68 -14.06 1.59
C ASP A 81 9.24 -14.99 2.72
N GLU A 82 9.00 -16.25 2.39
CA GLU A 82 8.57 -17.26 3.36
C GLU A 82 9.66 -17.66 4.34
N ALA A 83 10.92 -17.59 3.97
CA ALA A 83 12.04 -17.94 4.84
C ALA A 83 12.23 -16.89 5.93
N GLU A 84 12.19 -15.62 5.54
CA GLU A 84 12.36 -14.49 6.46
C GLU A 84 11.03 -13.98 7.06
N GLN A 85 9.89 -14.56 6.64
CA GLN A 85 8.54 -14.13 7.05
C GLN A 85 8.36 -12.62 6.91
N SER A 86 8.77 -12.08 5.77
CA SER A 86 8.79 -10.65 5.51
C SER A 86 8.23 -10.29 4.13
N LEU A 87 7.68 -9.10 4.00
CA LEU A 87 7.28 -8.53 2.73
C LEU A 87 8.38 -7.61 2.21
N ILE A 88 8.97 -7.96 1.07
CA ILE A 88 9.99 -7.16 0.40
C ILE A 88 9.30 -6.35 -0.71
N ILE A 89 9.43 -5.04 -0.65
CA ILE A 89 8.85 -4.11 -1.62
C ILE A 89 9.99 -3.40 -2.34
N SER A 90 10.07 -3.61 -3.65
CA SER A 90 11.01 -2.90 -4.53
C SER A 90 10.28 -1.78 -5.25
N ILE A 91 10.69 -0.56 -5.03
CA ILE A 91 10.10 0.63 -5.64
C ILE A 91 11.04 1.17 -6.73
N ASN A 92 10.48 1.46 -7.89
CA ASN A 92 11.15 2.16 -8.97
C ASN A 92 10.12 3.01 -9.75
N GLU A 93 9.65 4.07 -9.13
CA GLU A 93 8.57 4.91 -9.63
C GLU A 93 9.07 6.31 -9.98
N VAL A 94 8.32 6.99 -10.84
CA VAL A 94 8.58 8.37 -11.22
C VAL A 94 7.36 9.21 -10.84
N SER A 95 7.59 10.34 -10.19
CA SER A 95 6.50 11.29 -9.90
C SER A 95 6.01 11.97 -11.17
N SER A 96 4.72 12.35 -11.15
CA SER A 96 4.12 13.16 -12.21
C SER A 96 4.56 14.64 -12.15
N LEU A 97 4.28 15.38 -13.21
CA LEU A 97 4.43 16.85 -13.24
C LEU A 97 3.73 17.49 -12.02
N PRO A 98 4.21 18.68 -11.54
CA PRO A 98 5.22 19.56 -12.17
C PRO A 98 6.68 19.17 -11.86
N ILE A 99 6.93 18.34 -10.85
CA ILE A 99 8.30 17.97 -10.46
C ILE A 99 8.50 16.49 -10.73
N ILE A 100 9.21 16.18 -11.81
CA ILE A 100 9.61 14.82 -12.13
C ILE A 100 10.74 14.42 -11.19
N SER A 101 10.52 13.40 -10.37
CA SER A 101 11.56 12.83 -9.52
C SER A 101 11.47 11.32 -9.49
N HIS A 102 12.63 10.67 -9.50
CA HIS A 102 12.72 9.23 -9.27
C HIS A 102 12.59 8.89 -7.80
N MET A 103 11.77 7.90 -7.50
CA MET A 103 11.70 7.25 -6.20
C MET A 103 12.06 5.79 -6.39
N LYS A 104 13.23 5.41 -5.91
CA LYS A 104 13.76 4.05 -6.05
C LYS A 104 14.28 3.59 -4.70
N GLY A 105 14.12 2.31 -4.41
CA GLY A 105 14.66 1.72 -3.19
C GLY A 105 13.93 0.46 -2.78
N THR A 106 14.22 0.02 -1.57
CA THR A 106 13.65 -1.20 -0.99
C THR A 106 13.03 -0.89 0.36
N ILE A 107 11.87 -1.47 0.58
CA ILE A 107 11.19 -1.44 1.87
C ILE A 107 10.98 -2.89 2.30
N ILE A 108 11.29 -3.20 3.56
CA ILE A 108 11.09 -4.52 4.16
C ILE A 108 10.12 -4.35 5.31
N VAL A 109 9.04 -5.12 5.29
CA VAL A 109 8.05 -5.17 6.36
C VAL A 109 8.15 -6.52 7.04
N LYS A 110 8.44 -6.53 8.35
CA LYS A 110 8.56 -7.73 9.18
C LYS A 110 7.40 -7.77 10.17
N PRO A 111 6.32 -8.52 9.88
CA PRO A 111 5.21 -8.68 10.80
C PRO A 111 5.65 -9.28 12.12
N LYS A 112 5.14 -8.76 13.24
CA LYS A 112 5.27 -9.45 14.55
C LYS A 112 4.34 -10.64 14.63
N SER A 113 3.22 -10.56 13.94
CA SER A 113 2.27 -11.64 13.70
C SER A 113 1.48 -11.38 12.44
N VAL A 114 1.11 -12.42 11.73
CA VAL A 114 0.17 -12.36 10.61
C VAL A 114 -1.19 -12.83 11.11
N THR A 115 -2.25 -12.11 10.71
CA THR A 115 -3.63 -12.48 11.02
C THR A 115 -4.34 -12.96 9.76
N ASP A 116 -5.33 -13.82 9.93
CA ASP A 116 -6.28 -14.26 8.90
C ASP A 116 -7.70 -13.68 9.12
N VAL A 117 -7.77 -12.63 9.93
CA VAL A 117 -9.02 -11.91 10.19
C VAL A 117 -9.49 -11.20 8.92
N GLU A 118 -10.74 -11.44 8.54
CA GLU A 118 -11.46 -10.74 7.49
C GLU A 118 -12.70 -10.08 8.07
N LEU A 119 -12.82 -8.79 7.87
CA LEU A 119 -13.91 -7.98 8.42
C LEU A 119 -14.75 -7.41 7.27
N PRO A 120 -16.04 -7.84 7.14
CA PRO A 120 -16.94 -7.23 6.20
C PRO A 120 -17.25 -5.79 6.64
N LEU A 121 -17.03 -4.84 5.71
CA LEU A 121 -17.31 -3.42 5.92
C LEU A 121 -18.75 -3.04 5.57
N THR A 122 -19.48 -3.96 4.94
CA THR A 122 -20.90 -3.81 4.58
C THR A 122 -21.67 -5.03 5.06
N SER A 123 -22.96 -4.85 5.33
CA SER A 123 -23.83 -5.95 5.74
C SER A 123 -23.96 -7.05 4.70
N THR A 124 -23.69 -6.74 3.43
CA THR A 124 -23.75 -7.67 2.29
C THR A 124 -22.40 -8.34 2.02
N GLY A 125 -21.31 -7.96 2.72
CA GLY A 125 -19.97 -8.48 2.48
C GLY A 125 -19.36 -8.05 1.13
N THR A 126 -19.87 -7.00 0.51
CA THR A 126 -19.38 -6.49 -0.77
C THR A 126 -18.02 -5.81 -0.68
N HIS A 127 -17.58 -5.46 0.52
CA HIS A 127 -16.25 -4.93 0.82
C HIS A 127 -15.69 -5.61 2.05
N ILE A 128 -14.47 -6.09 1.95
CA ILE A 128 -13.73 -6.79 3.00
C ILE A 128 -12.46 -6.03 3.31
N TRP A 129 -12.19 -5.83 4.58
CA TRP A 129 -10.91 -5.37 5.09
C TRP A 129 -10.18 -6.52 5.80
N ARG A 130 -8.91 -6.70 5.46
CA ARG A 130 -8.08 -7.75 5.98
C ARG A 130 -6.78 -7.17 6.55
N PRO A 131 -6.68 -6.93 7.86
CA PRO A 131 -5.44 -6.47 8.50
C PRO A 131 -4.44 -7.62 8.62
N PHE A 132 -3.60 -7.82 7.60
CA PHE A 132 -2.60 -8.90 7.57
C PHE A 132 -1.60 -8.79 8.70
N ALA A 133 -1.03 -7.60 8.90
CA ALA A 133 0.00 -7.35 9.88
C ALA A 133 -0.24 -5.99 10.55
N PRO A 134 -1.15 -5.96 11.54
CA PRO A 134 -1.48 -4.72 12.25
C PRO A 134 -0.30 -4.19 13.08
N THR A 135 0.67 -5.05 13.38
CA THR A 135 1.92 -4.68 14.04
C THR A 135 3.09 -5.30 13.29
N ALA A 136 3.96 -4.45 12.77
CA ALA A 136 5.16 -4.85 12.05
C ALA A 136 6.33 -3.91 12.37
N GLU A 137 7.52 -4.36 12.09
CA GLU A 137 8.70 -3.51 11.91
C GLU A 137 8.83 -3.19 10.42
N ILE A 138 9.29 -1.98 10.12
CA ILE A 138 9.54 -1.55 8.74
C ILE A 138 10.95 -1.01 8.62
N GLU A 139 11.64 -1.41 7.58
CA GLU A 139 12.93 -0.87 7.16
C GLU A 139 12.73 -0.19 5.81
N VAL A 140 13.15 1.06 5.71
CA VAL A 140 13.02 1.88 4.49
C VAL A 140 14.40 2.31 4.04
N ASP A 141 14.74 2.01 2.79
CA ASP A 141 15.98 2.44 2.14
C ASP A 141 15.64 2.98 0.74
N LEU A 142 15.46 4.30 0.64
CA LEU A 142 15.15 4.98 -0.61
C LEU A 142 16.35 5.78 -1.11
N ASN A 143 16.42 6.00 -2.42
CA ASN A 143 17.45 6.75 -3.13
C ASN A 143 17.41 8.26 -2.85
N LYS A 144 17.35 8.64 -1.58
CA LYS A 144 17.33 10.02 -1.12
C LYS A 144 18.02 10.15 0.22
N ASP A 145 18.84 11.16 0.36
CA ASP A 145 19.56 11.42 1.61
C ASP A 145 18.61 11.50 2.80
N GLY A 146 18.96 10.77 3.86
CA GLY A 146 18.18 10.69 5.08
C GLY A 146 16.90 9.86 4.96
N TRP A 147 16.69 9.11 3.86
CA TRP A 147 15.57 8.18 3.69
C TRP A 147 16.00 6.71 3.85
N LYS A 148 16.91 6.50 4.77
CA LYS A 148 17.23 5.19 5.32
C LYS A 148 16.93 5.22 6.81
N TRP A 149 15.88 4.46 7.20
CA TRP A 149 15.39 4.43 8.56
C TRP A 149 14.59 3.15 8.85
N SER A 150 14.35 2.89 10.12
CA SER A 150 13.50 1.78 10.60
C SER A 150 12.46 2.32 11.57
N GLY A 151 11.33 1.64 11.68
CA GLY A 151 10.26 2.10 12.56
C GLY A 151 9.09 1.14 12.67
N HIS A 152 7.93 1.70 13.01
CA HIS A 152 6.68 0.95 13.15
C HIS A 152 5.98 0.82 11.81
N GLY A 153 5.75 -0.42 11.39
CA GLY A 153 5.06 -0.77 10.16
C GLY A 153 3.65 -1.31 10.38
N TYR A 154 2.91 -1.34 9.27
CA TYR A 154 1.55 -1.88 9.18
C TYR A 154 1.30 -2.41 7.77
N PHE A 155 0.47 -3.44 7.65
CA PHE A 155 0.07 -3.99 6.37
C PHE A 155 -1.35 -4.54 6.40
N ASP A 156 -2.20 -4.09 5.48
CA ASP A 156 -3.54 -4.61 5.25
C ASP A 156 -3.88 -4.78 3.77
N ALA A 157 -5.03 -5.36 3.52
CA ALA A 157 -5.67 -5.35 2.21
C ALA A 157 -7.15 -5.02 2.31
N ASN A 158 -7.64 -4.41 1.24
CA ASN A 158 -9.06 -4.21 1.00
C ASN A 158 -9.41 -4.78 -0.37
N PHE A 159 -10.50 -5.51 -0.44
CA PHE A 159 -11.04 -6.02 -1.69
C PHE A 159 -12.57 -6.02 -1.65
N GLY A 160 -13.17 -5.99 -2.83
CA GLY A 160 -14.61 -5.92 -2.94
C GLY A 160 -15.09 -6.25 -4.35
N THR A 161 -16.40 -6.41 -4.47
CA THR A 161 -17.10 -6.77 -5.72
C THR A 161 -17.86 -5.60 -6.32
N ARG A 162 -17.85 -4.44 -5.64
CA ARG A 162 -18.53 -3.21 -6.05
C ARG A 162 -17.62 -2.01 -5.96
N ALA A 163 -17.95 -0.95 -6.69
CA ALA A 163 -17.27 0.33 -6.53
C ALA A 163 -17.58 0.95 -5.15
N LEU A 164 -16.57 1.55 -4.51
CA LEU A 164 -16.70 2.11 -3.16
C LEU A 164 -17.84 3.13 -3.04
N GLU A 165 -17.98 4.00 -4.03
CA GLU A 165 -19.01 5.04 -4.07
C GLU A 165 -20.44 4.52 -4.17
N GLN A 166 -20.64 3.23 -4.38
CA GLN A 166 -21.97 2.61 -4.35
C GLN A 166 -22.41 2.23 -2.94
N ASP A 167 -21.46 2.02 -2.03
CA ASP A 167 -21.74 1.53 -0.69
C ASP A 167 -21.32 2.54 0.40
N PHE A 168 -20.42 3.49 0.09
CA PHE A 168 -19.91 4.47 1.06
C PHE A 168 -20.05 5.90 0.57
N ASN A 169 -20.56 6.78 1.42
CA ASN A 169 -20.49 8.22 1.24
C ASN A 169 -19.13 8.77 1.70
N TYR A 170 -18.58 8.19 2.74
CA TYR A 170 -17.24 8.44 3.29
C TYR A 170 -16.81 7.25 4.13
N TRP A 171 -15.53 7.16 4.41
CA TRP A 171 -14.99 6.27 5.44
C TRP A 171 -13.85 6.96 6.17
N THR A 172 -13.58 6.47 7.36
CA THR A 172 -12.41 6.86 8.14
C THR A 172 -11.63 5.61 8.49
N TRP A 173 -10.33 5.74 8.48
CA TRP A 173 -9.41 4.68 8.88
C TRP A 173 -8.29 5.26 9.73
N GLY A 174 -7.85 4.51 10.70
CA GLY A 174 -6.70 4.90 11.49
C GLY A 174 -6.13 3.76 12.29
N ARG A 175 -4.88 3.93 12.70
CA ARG A 175 -4.19 3.01 13.58
C ARG A 175 -3.39 3.74 14.64
N PHE A 176 -3.30 3.13 15.80
CA PHE A 176 -2.54 3.63 16.95
C PHE A 176 -1.72 2.51 17.55
N PRO A 177 -0.37 2.62 17.55
CA PRO A 177 0.47 1.73 18.33
C PRO A 177 0.09 1.84 19.82
N ILE A 178 -0.07 0.69 20.47
CA ILE A 178 -0.32 0.57 21.91
C ILE A 178 0.64 -0.42 22.52
N SER A 179 0.75 -0.47 23.84
CA SER A 179 1.54 -1.49 24.53
C SER A 179 1.04 -2.89 24.14
N GLY A 180 1.93 -3.68 23.52
CA GLY A 180 1.65 -5.04 23.10
C GLY A 180 0.89 -5.21 21.78
N GLY A 181 0.65 -4.13 21.01
CA GLY A 181 -0.07 -4.27 19.74
C GLY A 181 -0.38 -2.98 19.02
N THR A 182 -1.41 -3.05 18.20
CA THR A 182 -1.94 -1.88 17.45
C THR A 182 -3.47 -1.88 17.55
N LYS A 183 -4.04 -0.73 17.83
CA LYS A 183 -5.47 -0.49 17.74
C LYS A 183 -5.78 0.09 16.38
N CYS A 184 -6.60 -0.61 15.59
CA CYS A 184 -7.07 -0.17 14.30
C CYS A 184 -8.58 0.05 14.32
N PHE A 185 -9.06 0.99 13.51
CA PHE A 185 -10.49 1.17 13.24
C PHE A 185 -10.71 1.50 11.76
N TYR A 186 -11.89 1.16 11.29
CA TYR A 186 -12.35 1.43 9.93
C TYR A 186 -13.70 2.13 9.98
#